data_ee8c9139dc18b5f03f44fce17f3cd9f1
#
_entry.id   ee8c9139dc18b5f03f44fce17f3cd9f1
#
_cell.length_a   1.000
_cell.length_b   1.000
_cell.length_c   1.000
_cell.angle_alpha   90.00
_cell.angle_beta   90.00
_cell.angle_gamma   90.00
#
_symmetry.space_group_name_H-M   'P 1'
#
loop_
_entity.id
_entity.type
_entity.pdbx_description
1 polymer ?
#
loop_
_entity_poly.entity_id
_entity_poly.type
_entity_poly.pdbx_seq_one_letter_code
_entity_poly.pdbx_strand_id
1 'polypeptide(L)'
;MKMSLCIPMYNENSIIADTARTLSDYMAANFDDYEIIFSNDGSTDGCDRTVAELGLPHVRVVGYPHNQGKGCAVRTALLAAEGDFVIFTDCDLAYGTDVIRRVYDTFLSEAE
;
A
#
# COMPACT_ATOMS: atom_id res chain seq x y z
N MET A 1 11.10 -9.69 10.62
CA MET A 1 10.67 -8.28 10.69
C MET A 1 9.48 -8.08 9.75
N LYS A 2 8.39 -7.57 10.28
CA LYS A 2 7.20 -7.36 9.48
C LYS A 2 7.29 -6.08 8.65
N MET A 3 6.86 -6.17 7.41
CA MET A 3 6.85 -5.08 6.44
C MET A 3 5.45 -4.56 6.24
N SER A 4 5.26 -3.24 6.30
CA SER A 4 3.98 -2.60 5.94
C SER A 4 4.18 -1.77 4.67
N LEU A 5 3.40 -2.07 3.64
CA LEU A 5 3.38 -1.31 2.41
C LEU A 5 2.09 -0.48 2.38
N CYS A 6 2.24 0.84 2.30
CA CYS A 6 1.12 1.78 2.37
C CYS A 6 0.91 2.46 1.03
N ILE A 7 -0.32 2.44 0.53
CA ILE A 7 -0.68 3.01 -0.76
C ILE A 7 -1.85 3.98 -0.57
N PRO A 8 -1.61 5.30 -0.63
CA PRO A 8 -2.71 6.25 -0.67
C PRO A 8 -3.42 6.14 -2.02
N MET A 9 -4.75 6.20 -2.02
CA MET A 9 -5.54 6.16 -3.25
C MET A 9 -6.67 7.19 -3.21
N TYR A 10 -6.91 7.82 -4.37
CA TYR A 10 -8.03 8.72 -4.55
C TYR A 10 -8.54 8.59 -5.98
N ASN A 11 -9.76 8.04 -6.12
CA ASN A 11 -10.40 7.84 -7.42
C ASN A 11 -9.51 7.09 -8.42
N GLU A 12 -8.92 5.98 -7.98
CA GLU A 12 -7.99 5.16 -8.76
C GLU A 12 -8.64 3.88 -9.28
N ASN A 13 -9.99 3.83 -9.35
CA ASN A 13 -10.69 2.59 -9.67
C ASN A 13 -10.29 1.97 -11.02
N SER A 14 -9.86 2.80 -11.98
CA SER A 14 -9.45 2.30 -13.30
C SER A 14 -8.19 1.43 -13.25
N ILE A 15 -7.33 1.61 -12.25
CA ILE A 15 -6.05 0.90 -12.15
C ILE A 15 -5.92 0.07 -10.88
N ILE A 16 -6.78 0.28 -9.88
CA ILE A 16 -6.53 -0.24 -8.53
C ILE A 16 -6.51 -1.77 -8.46
N ALA A 17 -7.34 -2.45 -9.24
CA ALA A 17 -7.36 -3.92 -9.23
C ALA A 17 -6.01 -4.48 -9.71
N ASP A 18 -5.48 -3.96 -10.80
CA ASP A 18 -4.18 -4.40 -11.34
C ASP A 18 -3.05 -4.05 -10.38
N THR A 19 -3.08 -2.85 -9.81
CA THR A 19 -2.11 -2.41 -8.82
C THR A 19 -2.10 -3.34 -7.61
N ALA A 20 -3.29 -3.64 -7.06
CA ALA A 20 -3.41 -4.50 -5.89
C ALA A 20 -2.87 -5.91 -6.15
N ARG A 21 -3.21 -6.49 -7.30
CA ARG A 21 -2.72 -7.82 -7.67
C ARG A 21 -1.21 -7.83 -7.88
N THR A 22 -0.67 -6.83 -8.58
CA THR A 22 0.76 -6.70 -8.82
C THR A 22 1.53 -6.59 -7.52
N LEU A 23 1.07 -5.75 -6.60
CA LEU A 23 1.71 -5.58 -5.30
C LEU A 23 1.59 -6.83 -4.42
N SER A 24 0.43 -7.47 -4.44
CA SER A 24 0.22 -8.71 -3.68
C SER A 24 1.19 -9.80 -4.14
N ASP A 25 1.33 -9.99 -5.45
CA ASP A 25 2.26 -10.98 -6.00
C ASP A 25 3.71 -10.64 -5.66
N TYR A 26 4.08 -9.36 -5.81
CA TYR A 26 5.44 -8.92 -5.51
C TYR A 26 5.80 -9.13 -4.04
N MET A 27 4.91 -8.72 -3.13
CA MET A 27 5.17 -8.83 -1.69
C MET A 27 5.24 -10.30 -1.26
N ALA A 28 4.37 -11.15 -1.80
CA ALA A 28 4.39 -12.58 -1.50
C ALA A 28 5.69 -13.25 -1.96
N ALA A 29 6.24 -12.80 -3.09
CA ALA A 29 7.49 -13.36 -3.63
C ALA A 29 8.73 -12.87 -2.90
N ASN A 30 8.68 -11.71 -2.24
CA ASN A 30 9.87 -11.05 -1.71
C ASN A 30 9.91 -10.95 -0.18
N PHE A 31 8.79 -11.12 0.51
CA PHE A 31 8.71 -10.95 1.97
C PHE A 31 7.90 -12.06 2.60
N ASP A 32 8.37 -12.60 3.72
CA ASP A 32 7.66 -13.65 4.45
C ASP A 32 6.54 -13.09 5.33
N ASP A 33 6.78 -11.94 5.96
CA ASP A 33 5.85 -11.31 6.89
C ASP A 33 5.57 -9.87 6.42
N TYR A 34 4.36 -9.64 5.91
CA TYR A 34 4.01 -8.34 5.35
C TYR A 34 2.50 -8.08 5.44
N GLU A 35 2.15 -6.82 5.29
CA GLU A 35 0.79 -6.37 5.06
C GLU A 35 0.80 -5.27 3.98
N ILE A 36 -0.32 -5.13 3.28
CA ILE A 36 -0.53 -4.06 2.30
C ILE A 36 -1.74 -3.26 2.75
N ILE A 37 -1.57 -1.96 2.94
CA ILE A 37 -2.63 -1.07 3.43
C ILE A 37 -2.95 -0.03 2.36
N PHE A 38 -4.15 -0.11 1.81
CA PHE A 38 -4.67 0.92 0.90
C PHE A 38 -5.41 1.95 1.74
N SER A 39 -4.99 3.21 1.64
CA SER A 39 -5.60 4.31 2.38
C SER A 39 -6.46 5.16 1.44
N ASN A 40 -7.76 5.08 1.61
CA ASN A 40 -8.75 5.72 0.75
C ASN A 40 -8.98 7.17 1.19
N ASP A 41 -8.55 8.12 0.37
CA ASP A 41 -8.68 9.56 0.61
C ASP A 41 -10.04 10.08 0.14
N GLY A 42 -11.10 9.47 0.63
CA GLY A 42 -12.47 9.89 0.33
C GLY A 42 -12.87 9.71 -1.12
N SER A 43 -12.49 8.61 -1.76
CA SER A 43 -12.83 8.33 -3.15
C SER A 43 -14.34 8.22 -3.37
N THR A 44 -14.78 8.63 -4.55
CA THR A 44 -16.19 8.57 -4.95
C THR A 44 -16.45 7.53 -6.04
N ASP A 45 -15.41 6.86 -6.54
CA ASP A 45 -15.51 5.90 -7.65
C ASP A 45 -15.58 4.44 -7.22
N GLY A 46 -15.56 4.17 -5.91
CA GLY A 46 -15.65 2.80 -5.38
C GLY A 46 -14.35 2.02 -5.37
N CYS A 47 -13.20 2.67 -5.53
CA CYS A 47 -11.92 1.95 -5.55
C CYS A 47 -11.63 1.20 -4.24
N ASP A 48 -12.08 1.71 -3.11
CA ASP A 48 -11.96 1.04 -1.81
C ASP A 48 -12.70 -0.31 -1.82
N ARG A 49 -13.90 -0.32 -2.35
CA ARG A 49 -14.71 -1.53 -2.46
C ARG A 49 -14.07 -2.53 -3.43
N THR A 50 -13.54 -2.02 -4.53
CA THR A 50 -12.84 -2.87 -5.51
C THR A 50 -11.69 -3.64 -4.86
N VAL A 51 -10.86 -2.97 -4.06
CA VAL A 51 -9.75 -3.62 -3.36
C VAL A 51 -10.28 -4.67 -2.38
N ALA A 52 -11.29 -4.32 -1.59
CA ALA A 52 -11.85 -5.23 -0.59
C ALA A 52 -12.43 -6.49 -1.24
N GLU A 53 -13.11 -6.36 -2.37
CA GLU A 53 -13.74 -7.47 -3.08
C GLU A 53 -12.76 -8.41 -3.77
N LEU A 54 -11.50 -7.99 -3.98
CA LEU A 54 -10.47 -8.87 -4.55
C LEU A 54 -10.10 -10.02 -3.62
N GLY A 55 -10.32 -9.86 -2.31
CA GLY A 55 -10.04 -10.93 -1.34
C GLY A 55 -8.58 -11.34 -1.27
N LEU A 56 -7.65 -10.43 -1.56
CA LEU A 56 -6.22 -10.74 -1.55
C LEU A 56 -5.70 -10.90 -0.11
N PRO A 57 -4.79 -11.88 0.11
CA PRO A 57 -4.26 -12.10 1.45
C PRO A 57 -3.39 -10.93 1.92
N HIS A 58 -3.43 -10.63 3.21
CA HIS A 58 -2.63 -9.58 3.86
C HIS A 58 -2.93 -8.17 3.36
N VAL A 59 -4.03 -7.97 2.64
CA VAL A 59 -4.45 -6.68 2.11
C VAL A 59 -5.63 -6.16 2.90
N ARG A 60 -5.58 -4.89 3.31
CA ARG A 60 -6.71 -4.23 3.96
C ARG A 60 -6.84 -2.79 3.52
N VAL A 61 -8.01 -2.23 3.73
CA VAL A 61 -8.34 -0.88 3.34
C VAL A 61 -8.67 -0.07 4.59
N VAL A 62 -8.10 1.11 4.69
CA VAL A 62 -8.42 2.11 5.70
C VAL A 62 -8.78 3.40 4.97
N GLY A 63 -9.24 4.41 5.69
CA GLY A 63 -9.54 5.70 5.07
C GLY A 63 -10.63 6.44 5.81
N TYR A 64 -11.25 7.38 5.10
CA TYR A 64 -12.25 8.29 5.64
C TYR A 64 -13.18 8.75 4.50
N PRO A 65 -14.37 9.30 4.82
CA PRO A 65 -15.40 9.50 3.80
C PRO A 65 -15.22 10.70 2.88
N HIS A 66 -14.36 11.67 3.25
CA HIS A 66 -14.19 12.89 2.46
C HIS A 66 -12.74 13.16 2.15
N ASN A 67 -12.44 13.58 0.91
CA ASN A 67 -11.09 13.91 0.46
C ASN A 67 -10.42 14.93 1.37
N GLN A 68 -9.22 14.64 1.84
CA GLN A 68 -8.43 15.51 2.71
C GLN A 68 -6.99 15.68 2.24
N GLY A 69 -6.64 15.06 1.11
CA GLY A 69 -5.31 15.15 0.53
C GLY A 69 -4.41 13.97 0.82
N LYS A 70 -3.38 13.82 -0.02
CA LYS A 70 -2.46 12.69 0.04
C LYS A 70 -1.76 12.58 1.40
N GLY A 71 -1.34 13.69 1.99
CA GLY A 71 -0.68 13.68 3.29
C GLY A 71 -1.53 13.07 4.39
N CYS A 72 -2.83 13.36 4.39
CA CYS A 72 -3.75 12.78 5.35
C CYS A 72 -3.92 11.27 5.10
N ALA A 73 -4.00 10.85 3.85
CA ALA A 73 -4.10 9.43 3.49
C ALA A 73 -2.86 8.66 3.93
N VAL A 74 -1.68 9.21 3.70
CA VAL A 74 -0.41 8.61 4.13
C VAL A 74 -0.37 8.48 5.65
N ARG A 75 -0.75 9.53 6.38
CA ARG A 75 -0.79 9.53 7.84
C ARG A 75 -1.76 8.45 8.36
N THR A 76 -2.93 8.34 7.75
CA THR A 76 -3.94 7.35 8.15
C THR A 76 -3.38 5.93 8.00
N ALA A 77 -2.69 5.64 6.89
CA ALA A 77 -2.05 4.36 6.67
C ALA A 77 -0.94 4.11 7.71
N LEU A 78 -0.12 5.12 7.99
CA LEU A 78 0.94 5.02 9.01
C LEU A 78 0.40 4.64 10.37
N LEU A 79 -0.69 5.28 10.80
CA LEU A 79 -1.30 5.01 12.09
C LEU A 79 -1.90 3.61 12.16
N ALA A 80 -2.29 3.04 11.02
CA ALA A 80 -2.84 1.70 10.94
C ALA A 80 -1.76 0.61 10.79
N ALA A 81 -0.55 0.98 10.35
CA ALA A 81 0.52 0.02 10.05
C ALA A 81 1.01 -0.68 11.32
N GLU A 82 1.18 -1.99 11.23
CA GLU A 82 1.66 -2.82 12.33
C GLU A 82 3.08 -3.33 12.10
N GLY A 83 3.66 -3.03 10.95
CA GLY A 83 4.99 -3.50 10.60
C GLY A 83 6.11 -2.78 11.32
N ASP A 84 7.25 -3.44 11.38
CA ASP A 84 8.49 -2.86 11.93
C ASP A 84 9.13 -1.90 10.94
N PHE A 85 8.86 -2.09 9.65
CA PHE A 85 9.36 -1.27 8.56
C PHE A 85 8.18 -0.88 7.68
N VAL A 86 8.05 0.42 7.38
CA VAL A 86 6.91 0.95 6.62
C VAL A 86 7.42 1.66 5.38
N ILE A 87 6.89 1.29 4.21
CA ILE A 87 7.19 1.94 2.93
C ILE A 87 5.90 2.47 2.33
N PHE A 88 5.98 3.62 1.66
CA PHE A 88 4.88 4.18 0.86
C PHE A 88 5.18 4.02 -0.62
N THR A 89 4.15 3.77 -1.41
CA THR A 89 4.24 3.83 -2.87
C THR A 89 2.95 4.40 -3.44
N ASP A 90 3.03 4.95 -4.65
CA ASP A 90 1.86 5.48 -5.34
C ASP A 90 1.10 4.38 -6.07
N CYS A 91 -0.21 4.57 -6.26
CA CYS A 91 -1.07 3.59 -6.94
C CYS A 91 -0.62 3.30 -8.37
N ASP A 92 -0.07 4.28 -9.06
CA ASP A 92 0.33 4.12 -10.47
C ASP A 92 1.63 3.33 -10.63
N LEU A 93 2.34 3.03 -9.54
CA LEU A 93 3.60 2.30 -9.56
C LEU A 93 4.63 2.91 -10.52
N ALA A 94 4.71 4.24 -10.55
CA ALA A 94 5.54 4.99 -11.50
C ALA A 94 7.01 4.55 -11.50
N TYR A 95 7.52 4.10 -10.37
CA TYR A 95 8.92 3.68 -10.21
C TYR A 95 9.10 2.16 -10.24
N GLY A 96 8.02 1.42 -10.54
CA GLY A 96 8.03 -0.04 -10.52
C GLY A 96 8.07 -0.64 -9.11
N THR A 97 7.94 -1.96 -9.03
CA THR A 97 7.91 -2.67 -7.74
C THR A 97 9.30 -2.91 -7.17
N ASP A 98 10.34 -2.97 -8.00
CA ASP A 98 11.70 -3.25 -7.55
C ASP A 98 12.24 -2.22 -6.55
N VAL A 99 11.73 -0.99 -6.59
CA VAL A 99 12.13 0.05 -5.64
C VAL A 99 11.82 -0.36 -4.19
N ILE A 100 10.76 -1.11 -3.98
CA ILE A 100 10.37 -1.57 -2.64
C ILE A 100 11.49 -2.41 -2.03
N ARG A 101 11.99 -3.40 -2.77
CA ARG A 101 13.06 -4.28 -2.31
C ARG A 101 14.38 -3.52 -2.14
N ARG A 102 14.69 -2.60 -3.04
CA ARG A 102 15.91 -1.81 -2.97
C ARG A 102 15.93 -0.89 -1.75
N VAL A 103 14.80 -0.24 -1.45
CA VAL A 103 14.68 0.60 -0.26
C VAL A 103 14.85 -0.23 1.00
N TYR A 104 14.22 -1.40 1.05
CA TYR A 104 14.31 -2.31 2.18
C TYR A 104 15.76 -2.80 2.39
N ASP A 105 16.42 -3.24 1.33
CA ASP A 105 17.80 -3.73 1.40
C ASP A 105 18.78 -2.63 1.83
N THR A 106 18.58 -1.40 1.34
CA THR A 106 19.38 -0.23 1.73
C THR A 106 19.20 0.06 3.21
N PHE A 107 17.96 0.03 3.70
CA PHE A 107 17.68 0.24 5.13
C PHE A 107 18.41 -0.80 5.99
N LEU A 108 18.33 -2.08 5.63
CA LEU A 108 18.99 -3.14 6.37
C LEU A 108 20.52 -2.97 6.38
N SER A 109 21.10 -2.59 5.24
CA SER A 109 22.53 -2.37 5.11
C SER A 109 23.02 -1.23 6.01
N GLU A 110 22.25 -0.16 6.11
CA GLU A 110 22.63 1.00 6.92
C GLU A 110 22.35 0.82 8.42
N ALA A 111 21.43 -0.07 8.77
CA ALA A 111 21.08 -0.34 10.15
C ALA A 111 22.15 -1.17 10.88
N GLU A 112 23.01 -1.80 10.13
CA GLU A 112 24.14 -2.57 10.67
C GLU A 112 25.35 -1.68 10.91
#